data_302315549cf68e2c20bd94b1bf49b6b2
#
_entry.id   302315549cf68e2c20bd94b1bf49b6b2
#
_cell.length_a   1.000
_cell.length_b   1.000
_cell.length_c   1.000
_cell.angle_alpha   90.00
_cell.angle_beta   90.00
_cell.angle_gamma   90.00
#
_symmetry.space_group_name_H-M   'P 1'
#
loop_
_entity.id
_entity.type
_entity.pdbx_description
1 polymer ?
#
loop_
_entity_poly.entity_id
_entity_poly.type
_entity_poly.pdbx_seq_one_letter_code
_entity_poly.pdbx_strand_id
1 'polypeptide(L)'
;MNASSETPPDTLRIYGNLSLLEMAPVLLAAKDIYARKTLIEHGSVMALWGKASDLASLSSAGHADLATNSETQSLRGSVAGPDLRFIFTVAECPYRIVARRSAGIATLADLRGKRVATQLESSGAFFLDCMLRTVGLTSADVTLVPFMAHTETPLSLVPEALRTGKIDAAALWEPQPQRAKVALGADAIEFSDPAVYTEKFNLCTTQANLDNPVLRKRIVAFVRALITAAQRLKDDPQSGWRLIAQTAKLDIDTVSGAWPRFKYPGTLAPDLLDVFDRQEPWIAKIQGRAPRTRETLAKLINDSVVREALAL
;
A
#
# COMPACT_ATOMS: atom_id res chain seq x y z
N MET A 1 33.43 -12.97 -15.08
CA MET A 1 33.46 -13.20 -13.63
C MET A 1 32.50 -12.20 -12.98
N ASN A 2 31.27 -12.58 -12.76
CA ASN A 2 30.32 -11.75 -12.05
C ASN A 2 30.60 -11.91 -10.56
N ALA A 3 31.16 -10.89 -9.93
CA ALA A 3 31.21 -10.80 -8.50
C ALA A 3 29.77 -10.63 -8.00
N SER A 4 29.18 -11.69 -7.50
CA SER A 4 27.99 -11.61 -6.63
C SER A 4 28.42 -10.78 -5.43
N SER A 5 27.99 -9.51 -5.36
CA SER A 5 28.21 -8.68 -4.19
C SER A 5 27.40 -9.27 -3.05
N GLU A 6 28.03 -10.11 -2.24
CA GLU A 6 27.42 -10.63 -1.02
C GLU A 6 27.03 -9.44 -0.15
N THR A 7 25.73 -9.32 0.14
CA THR A 7 25.22 -8.29 1.04
C THR A 7 25.85 -8.53 2.42
N PRO A 8 26.45 -7.52 3.06
CA PRO A 8 27.06 -7.71 4.38
C PRO A 8 26.08 -8.34 5.37
N PRO A 9 26.53 -9.26 6.22
CA PRO A 9 25.66 -10.03 7.13
C PRO A 9 24.87 -9.17 8.13
N ASP A 10 25.26 -7.91 8.30
CA ASP A 10 24.59 -6.94 9.17
C ASP A 10 23.55 -6.05 8.48
N THR A 11 23.25 -6.27 7.21
CA THR A 11 22.30 -5.46 6.44
C THR A 11 20.88 -5.94 6.65
N LEU A 12 19.96 -5.04 7.02
CA LEU A 12 18.53 -5.32 7.05
C LEU A 12 17.93 -5.12 5.66
N ARG A 13 17.33 -6.16 5.09
CA ARG A 13 16.74 -6.15 3.74
C ARG A 13 15.25 -5.85 3.83
N ILE A 14 14.84 -4.76 3.19
CA ILE A 14 13.47 -4.25 3.23
C ILE A 14 12.94 -4.14 1.81
N TYR A 15 11.80 -4.76 1.55
CA TYR A 15 11.16 -4.71 0.24
C TYR A 15 9.86 -3.93 0.31
N GLY A 16 9.60 -3.11 -0.70
CA GLY A 16 8.38 -2.32 -0.81
C GLY A 16 8.24 -1.66 -2.18
N ASN A 17 7.06 -1.14 -2.46
CA ASN A 17 6.86 -0.38 -3.70
C ASN A 17 7.40 1.05 -3.57
N LEU A 18 8.59 1.29 -4.11
CA LEU A 18 9.29 2.58 -4.01
C LEU A 18 8.60 3.73 -4.76
N SER A 19 7.53 3.45 -5.51
CA SER A 19 6.75 4.47 -6.22
C SER A 19 5.60 5.02 -5.35
N LEU A 20 5.44 4.54 -4.11
CA LEU A 20 4.34 4.90 -3.22
C LEU A 20 4.76 5.94 -2.18
N LEU A 21 3.82 6.85 -1.86
CA LEU A 21 4.01 7.87 -0.83
C LEU A 21 4.04 7.25 0.58
N GLU A 22 3.39 6.11 0.76
CA GLU A 22 3.36 5.30 1.98
C GLU A 22 4.75 4.89 2.45
N MET A 23 5.72 4.83 1.53
CA MET A 23 7.11 4.47 1.85
C MET A 23 7.89 5.56 2.59
N ALA A 24 7.35 6.76 2.72
CA ALA A 24 8.08 7.89 3.32
C ALA A 24 8.68 7.59 4.70
N PRO A 25 7.96 6.99 5.68
CA PRO A 25 8.55 6.65 6.96
C PRO A 25 9.69 5.63 6.85
N VAL A 26 9.55 4.63 5.96
CA VAL A 26 10.56 3.58 5.75
C VAL A 26 11.84 4.16 5.18
N LEU A 27 11.70 5.01 4.16
CA LEU A 27 12.84 5.66 3.50
C LEU A 27 13.55 6.62 4.46
N LEU A 28 12.79 7.42 5.24
CA LEU A 28 13.34 8.36 6.21
C LEU A 28 14.03 7.62 7.37
N ALA A 29 13.41 6.57 7.89
CA ALA A 29 14.00 5.75 8.94
C ALA A 29 15.32 5.12 8.49
N ALA A 30 15.33 4.53 7.30
CA ALA A 30 16.52 3.85 6.77
C ALA A 30 17.66 4.79 6.44
N LYS A 31 17.36 6.00 5.95
CA LYS A 31 18.36 6.98 5.53
C LYS A 31 18.97 7.75 6.69
N ASP A 32 18.13 8.24 7.62
CA ASP A 32 18.53 9.31 8.54
C ASP A 32 18.47 8.92 10.03
N ILE A 33 17.84 7.78 10.39
CA ILE A 33 17.54 7.49 11.80
C ILE A 33 18.12 6.14 12.24
N TYR A 34 17.95 5.09 11.42
CA TYR A 34 18.45 3.77 11.76
C TYR A 34 19.97 3.70 11.60
N ALA A 35 20.67 3.45 12.70
CA ALA A 35 22.14 3.53 12.77
C ALA A 35 22.89 2.38 12.07
N ARG A 36 22.18 1.42 11.47
CA ARG A 36 22.77 0.25 10.81
C ARG A 36 22.47 0.26 9.30
N LYS A 37 23.15 -0.63 8.58
CA LYS A 37 22.93 -0.76 7.12
C LYS A 37 21.55 -1.30 6.80
N THR A 38 20.91 -0.69 5.82
CA THR A 38 19.68 -1.16 5.19
C THR A 38 19.90 -1.31 3.70
N LEU A 39 19.22 -2.29 3.10
CA LEU A 39 19.04 -2.39 1.65
C LEU A 39 17.55 -2.32 1.40
N ILE A 40 17.10 -1.28 0.69
CA ILE A 40 15.70 -1.13 0.31
C ILE A 40 15.56 -1.42 -1.17
N GLU A 41 14.73 -2.40 -1.49
CA GLU A 41 14.51 -2.84 -2.85
C GLU A 41 13.03 -2.81 -3.23
N HIS A 42 12.78 -2.70 -4.54
CA HIS A 42 11.43 -2.74 -5.06
C HIS A 42 10.87 -4.15 -4.99
N GLY A 43 9.69 -4.32 -4.37
CA GLY A 43 9.08 -5.63 -4.20
C GLY A 43 7.81 -5.61 -3.36
N SER A 44 7.40 -6.79 -2.92
CA SER A 44 6.20 -7.03 -2.10
C SER A 44 6.49 -7.98 -0.94
N VAL A 45 5.46 -8.29 -0.15
CA VAL A 45 5.55 -9.29 0.92
C VAL A 45 5.98 -10.67 0.44
N MET A 46 5.84 -10.99 -0.83
CA MET A 46 6.28 -12.28 -1.39
C MET A 46 7.80 -12.45 -1.30
N ALA A 47 8.56 -11.37 -1.26
CA ALA A 47 10.00 -11.39 -1.06
C ALA A 47 10.42 -11.95 0.32
N LEU A 48 9.54 -11.98 1.31
CA LEU A 48 9.79 -12.63 2.61
C LEU A 48 10.09 -14.12 2.48
N TRP A 49 9.62 -14.74 1.40
CA TRP A 49 9.87 -16.16 1.09
C TRP A 49 10.75 -16.33 -0.16
N GLY A 50 11.43 -15.28 -0.60
CA GLY A 50 12.24 -15.31 -1.83
C GLY A 50 11.43 -15.57 -3.10
N LYS A 51 10.14 -15.23 -3.10
CA LYS A 51 9.23 -15.45 -4.22
C LYS A 51 8.97 -14.14 -4.96
N ALA A 52 8.80 -14.24 -6.26
CA ALA A 52 8.29 -13.14 -7.07
C ALA A 52 6.82 -12.86 -6.68
N SER A 53 6.41 -11.59 -6.78
CA SER A 53 5.01 -11.23 -6.66
C SER A 53 4.22 -11.71 -7.89
N ASP A 54 2.96 -12.07 -7.71
CA ASP A 54 1.97 -12.24 -8.78
C ASP A 54 1.68 -10.92 -9.51
N LEU A 55 1.95 -9.79 -8.85
CA LEU A 55 1.97 -8.48 -9.48
C LEU A 55 3.34 -8.27 -10.15
N ALA A 56 3.40 -8.37 -11.47
CA ALA A 56 4.62 -8.27 -12.27
C ALA A 56 5.46 -7.03 -11.94
N SER A 57 4.81 -5.94 -11.50
CA SER A 57 5.46 -4.70 -11.06
C SER A 57 6.29 -4.81 -9.79
N LEU A 58 6.11 -5.87 -9.02
CA LEU A 58 6.71 -6.04 -7.69
C LEU A 58 7.56 -7.31 -7.61
N SER A 59 7.84 -7.96 -8.74
CA SER A 59 8.66 -9.16 -8.75
C SER A 59 10.12 -8.79 -8.45
N SER A 60 10.66 -9.40 -7.40
CA SER A 60 12.09 -9.38 -7.11
C SER A 60 12.57 -10.80 -6.82
N ALA A 61 13.81 -11.10 -7.14
CA ALA A 61 14.43 -12.41 -6.89
C ALA A 61 15.10 -12.49 -5.51
N GLY A 62 14.96 -11.45 -4.67
CA GLY A 62 15.64 -11.36 -3.38
C GLY A 62 14.84 -11.95 -2.21
N HIS A 63 15.53 -12.18 -1.11
CA HIS A 63 14.93 -12.60 0.17
C HIS A 63 14.92 -11.42 1.14
N ALA A 64 13.73 -11.03 1.61
CA ALA A 64 13.53 -9.91 2.51
C ALA A 64 13.54 -10.34 3.99
N ASP A 65 14.06 -9.47 4.85
CA ASP A 65 13.85 -9.55 6.30
C ASP A 65 12.52 -8.89 6.69
N LEU A 66 12.23 -7.78 6.03
CA LEU A 66 11.02 -6.97 6.18
C LEU A 66 10.43 -6.66 4.81
N ALA A 67 9.11 -6.57 4.73
CA ALA A 67 8.45 -6.09 3.52
C ALA A 67 7.23 -5.24 3.84
N THR A 68 6.92 -4.29 2.95
CA THR A 68 5.75 -3.43 3.08
C THR A 68 4.73 -3.73 1.99
N ASN A 69 3.45 -3.65 2.35
CA ASN A 69 2.36 -3.67 1.38
C ASN A 69 1.06 -3.16 2.03
N SER A 70 0.03 -2.91 1.20
CA SER A 70 -1.34 -2.73 1.70
C SER A 70 -1.78 -3.98 2.47
N GLU A 71 -2.70 -3.81 3.40
CA GLU A 71 -3.29 -4.93 4.16
C GLU A 71 -3.93 -5.96 3.23
N THR A 72 -4.61 -5.53 2.16
CA THR A 72 -5.26 -6.41 1.17
C THR A 72 -4.26 -7.35 0.51
N GLN A 73 -3.12 -6.81 0.02
CA GLN A 73 -2.11 -7.61 -0.67
C GLN A 73 -1.35 -8.51 0.29
N SER A 74 -1.03 -8.00 1.48
CA SER A 74 -0.37 -8.79 2.52
C SER A 74 -1.27 -9.95 3.00
N LEU A 75 -2.58 -9.69 3.13
CA LEU A 75 -3.55 -10.70 3.52
C LEU A 75 -3.74 -11.78 2.43
N ARG A 76 -3.70 -11.39 1.14
CA ARG A 76 -3.65 -12.35 0.03
C ARG A 76 -2.39 -13.21 0.09
N GLY A 77 -1.23 -12.59 0.24
CA GLY A 77 0.07 -13.27 0.32
C GLY A 77 0.17 -14.23 1.50
N SER A 78 -0.48 -13.91 2.63
CA SER A 78 -0.47 -14.75 3.83
C SER A 78 -1.14 -16.11 3.67
N VAL A 79 -1.88 -16.34 2.60
CA VAL A 79 -2.44 -17.67 2.26
C VAL A 79 -1.32 -18.64 1.85
N ALA A 80 -0.36 -18.16 1.06
CA ALA A 80 0.81 -18.93 0.62
C ALA A 80 1.96 -18.90 1.64
N GLY A 81 1.92 -17.94 2.59
CA GLY A 81 2.89 -17.74 3.66
C GLY A 81 2.21 -17.52 5.02
N PRO A 82 1.68 -18.57 5.67
CA PRO A 82 0.88 -18.41 6.89
C PRO A 82 1.69 -17.97 8.12
N ASP A 83 2.99 -17.96 8.02
CA ASP A 83 3.93 -17.42 9.02
C ASP A 83 4.15 -15.91 8.87
N LEU A 84 3.45 -15.23 7.94
CA LEU A 84 3.43 -13.76 7.85
C LEU A 84 3.00 -13.14 9.19
N ARG A 85 3.69 -12.07 9.58
CA ARG A 85 3.32 -11.25 10.74
C ARG A 85 3.27 -9.78 10.35
N PHE A 86 2.13 -9.15 10.59
CA PHE A 86 1.97 -7.69 10.55
C PHE A 86 2.49 -7.13 11.85
N ILE A 87 3.53 -6.32 11.79
CA ILE A 87 4.26 -5.83 12.98
C ILE A 87 4.18 -4.33 13.19
N PHE A 88 3.78 -3.56 12.18
CA PHE A 88 3.69 -2.09 12.27
C PHE A 88 2.84 -1.54 11.14
N THR A 89 2.03 -0.50 11.40
CA THR A 89 1.32 0.26 10.36
C THR A 89 2.16 1.49 9.99
N VAL A 90 2.70 1.47 8.79
CA VAL A 90 3.61 2.50 8.27
C VAL A 90 2.85 3.77 7.93
N ALA A 91 1.70 3.62 7.24
CA ALA A 91 0.86 4.72 6.82
C ALA A 91 -0.61 4.30 6.76
N GLU A 92 -1.49 5.29 6.88
CA GLU A 92 -2.92 5.18 6.59
C GLU A 92 -3.28 6.22 5.54
N CYS A 93 -4.05 5.82 4.52
CA CYS A 93 -4.52 6.71 3.47
C CYS A 93 -5.95 6.34 3.03
N PRO A 94 -6.92 7.25 3.13
CA PRO A 94 -8.22 7.06 2.49
C PRO A 94 -8.06 7.14 0.97
N TYR A 95 -8.55 6.12 0.27
CA TYR A 95 -8.55 6.10 -1.19
C TYR A 95 -9.62 7.03 -1.75
N ARG A 96 -9.54 7.34 -3.03
CA ARG A 96 -10.55 8.12 -3.73
C ARG A 96 -10.81 7.62 -5.14
N ILE A 97 -12.04 7.85 -5.56
CA ILE A 97 -12.45 7.75 -6.96
C ILE A 97 -12.32 9.15 -7.54
N VAL A 98 -11.61 9.30 -8.64
CA VAL A 98 -11.59 10.54 -9.44
C VAL A 98 -12.35 10.27 -10.72
N ALA A 99 -13.32 11.12 -11.03
CA ALA A 99 -14.21 10.95 -12.18
C ALA A 99 -14.33 12.27 -12.96
N ARG A 100 -14.84 12.15 -14.20
CA ARG A 100 -15.10 13.28 -15.08
C ARG A 100 -16.54 13.78 -14.90
N ARG A 101 -16.73 15.07 -14.61
CA ARG A 101 -18.06 15.70 -14.63
C ARG A 101 -18.68 15.66 -16.03
N SER A 102 -17.86 15.88 -17.05
CA SER A 102 -18.27 15.84 -18.47
C SER A 102 -18.76 14.44 -18.92
N ALA A 103 -18.50 13.37 -18.15
CA ALA A 103 -19.10 12.07 -18.37
C ALA A 103 -20.52 11.92 -17.75
N GLY A 104 -21.10 13.01 -17.24
CA GLY A 104 -22.40 13.00 -16.57
C GLY A 104 -22.33 12.41 -15.16
N ILE A 105 -21.18 12.55 -14.47
CA ILE A 105 -20.98 12.06 -13.11
C ILE A 105 -21.01 13.25 -12.16
N ALA A 106 -22.05 13.35 -11.32
CA ALA A 106 -22.20 14.31 -10.26
C ALA A 106 -22.25 13.67 -8.87
N THR A 107 -22.70 12.42 -8.82
CA THR A 107 -22.82 11.61 -7.60
C THR A 107 -22.15 10.24 -7.79
N LEU A 108 -21.91 9.53 -6.71
CA LEU A 108 -21.36 8.16 -6.77
C LEU A 108 -22.30 7.17 -7.49
N ALA A 109 -23.61 7.38 -7.42
CA ALA A 109 -24.60 6.54 -8.11
C ALA A 109 -24.53 6.67 -9.65
N ASP A 110 -24.02 7.80 -10.17
CA ASP A 110 -23.86 8.04 -11.61
C ASP A 110 -22.73 7.19 -12.21
N LEU A 111 -21.98 6.43 -11.40
CA LEU A 111 -21.02 5.45 -11.89
C LEU A 111 -21.69 4.25 -12.59
N ARG A 112 -23.00 4.05 -12.44
CA ARG A 112 -23.74 3.00 -13.14
C ARG A 112 -23.51 3.08 -14.66
N GLY A 113 -23.04 1.96 -15.24
CA GLY A 113 -22.72 1.86 -16.68
C GLY A 113 -21.45 2.60 -17.11
N LYS A 114 -20.72 3.24 -16.21
CA LYS A 114 -19.46 3.96 -16.53
C LYS A 114 -18.27 3.02 -16.61
N ARG A 115 -17.26 3.48 -17.36
CA ARG A 115 -15.95 2.81 -17.46
C ARG A 115 -15.08 3.27 -16.30
N VAL A 116 -14.82 2.38 -15.36
CA VAL A 116 -14.07 2.67 -14.14
C VAL A 116 -12.73 1.94 -14.15
N ALA A 117 -11.64 2.70 -14.16
CA ALA A 117 -10.30 2.15 -14.06
C ALA A 117 -9.97 1.73 -12.64
N THR A 118 -9.39 0.56 -12.49
CA THR A 118 -8.78 0.09 -11.24
C THR A 118 -7.75 -1.01 -11.54
N GLN A 119 -6.89 -1.30 -10.59
CA GLN A 119 -6.09 -2.52 -10.65
C GLN A 119 -6.92 -3.66 -10.04
N LEU A 120 -7.22 -4.68 -10.84
CA LEU A 120 -7.99 -5.83 -10.37
C LEU A 120 -7.27 -6.56 -9.21
N GLU A 121 -8.05 -7.19 -8.35
CA GLU A 121 -7.56 -7.96 -7.20
C GLU A 121 -6.67 -7.17 -6.21
N SER A 122 -6.74 -5.85 -6.24
CA SER A 122 -5.99 -4.95 -5.37
C SER A 122 -6.89 -4.29 -4.31
N SER A 123 -6.27 -3.57 -3.38
CA SER A 123 -6.94 -2.67 -2.45
C SER A 123 -7.80 -1.61 -3.16
N GLY A 124 -7.39 -1.17 -4.36
CA GLY A 124 -8.19 -0.25 -5.18
C GLY A 124 -9.50 -0.86 -5.67
N ALA A 125 -9.47 -2.13 -6.08
CA ALA A 125 -10.69 -2.85 -6.49
C ALA A 125 -11.60 -3.14 -5.29
N PHE A 126 -11.02 -3.50 -4.13
CA PHE A 126 -11.78 -3.65 -2.89
C PHE A 126 -12.44 -2.34 -2.45
N PHE A 127 -11.68 -1.24 -2.46
CA PHE A 127 -12.20 0.11 -2.19
C PHE A 127 -13.37 0.46 -3.11
N LEU A 128 -13.22 0.23 -4.43
CA LEU A 128 -14.29 0.49 -5.40
C LEU A 128 -15.55 -0.31 -5.06
N ASP A 129 -15.42 -1.61 -4.76
CA ASP A 129 -16.55 -2.45 -4.37
C ASP A 129 -17.25 -1.92 -3.11
N CYS A 130 -16.48 -1.50 -2.10
CA CYS A 130 -17.03 -0.89 -0.89
C CYS A 130 -17.80 0.40 -1.19
N MET A 131 -17.23 1.31 -1.99
CA MET A 131 -17.88 2.58 -2.34
C MET A 131 -19.16 2.37 -3.16
N LEU A 132 -19.13 1.49 -4.15
CA LEU A 132 -20.31 1.18 -4.96
C LEU A 132 -21.48 0.66 -4.11
N ARG A 133 -21.19 -0.19 -3.12
CA ARG A 133 -22.20 -0.74 -2.20
C ARG A 133 -22.91 0.34 -1.37
N THR A 134 -22.26 1.46 -1.06
CA THR A 134 -22.90 2.57 -0.32
C THR A 134 -24.06 3.20 -1.07
N VAL A 135 -24.12 3.03 -2.39
CA VAL A 135 -25.19 3.56 -3.27
C VAL A 135 -25.98 2.44 -3.98
N GLY A 136 -25.91 1.21 -3.44
CA GLY A 136 -26.66 0.06 -3.98
C GLY A 136 -26.15 -0.44 -5.33
N LEU A 137 -24.88 -0.15 -5.66
CA LEU A 137 -24.20 -0.66 -6.85
C LEU A 137 -23.21 -1.78 -6.48
N THR A 138 -22.81 -2.52 -7.49
CA THR A 138 -21.78 -3.55 -7.43
C THR A 138 -20.79 -3.39 -8.58
N SER A 139 -19.72 -4.14 -8.59
CA SER A 139 -18.79 -4.18 -9.74
C SER A 139 -19.44 -4.64 -11.05
N ALA A 140 -20.58 -5.33 -11.01
CA ALA A 140 -21.34 -5.71 -12.19
C ALA A 140 -22.13 -4.54 -12.81
N ASP A 141 -22.35 -3.46 -12.05
CA ASP A 141 -23.06 -2.27 -12.51
C ASP A 141 -22.14 -1.25 -13.23
N VAL A 142 -20.85 -1.51 -13.30
CA VAL A 142 -19.84 -0.67 -13.96
C VAL A 142 -19.04 -1.49 -14.98
N THR A 143 -18.41 -0.83 -15.94
CA THR A 143 -17.44 -1.48 -16.83
C THR A 143 -16.04 -1.31 -16.22
N LEU A 144 -15.51 -2.37 -15.62
CA LEU A 144 -14.15 -2.35 -15.08
C LEU A 144 -13.14 -2.30 -16.23
N VAL A 145 -12.23 -1.34 -16.17
CA VAL A 145 -11.12 -1.20 -17.12
C VAL A 145 -9.82 -1.45 -16.33
N PRO A 146 -9.16 -2.59 -16.55
CA PRO A 146 -7.96 -2.93 -15.80
C PRO A 146 -6.79 -2.04 -16.20
N PHE A 147 -6.16 -1.42 -15.21
CA PHE A 147 -4.86 -0.76 -15.33
C PHE A 147 -3.87 -1.47 -14.41
N MET A 148 -2.77 -1.93 -14.98
CA MET A 148 -1.76 -2.68 -14.25
C MET A 148 -0.37 -2.12 -14.56
N ALA A 149 0.47 -2.07 -13.56
CA ALA A 149 1.86 -1.69 -13.78
C ALA A 149 2.56 -2.70 -14.72
N HIS A 150 3.46 -2.18 -15.56
CA HIS A 150 4.25 -2.96 -16.54
C HIS A 150 3.43 -3.76 -17.58
N THR A 151 2.23 -3.29 -17.90
CA THR A 151 1.40 -3.80 -19.00
C THR A 151 1.26 -2.71 -20.07
N GLU A 152 0.50 -3.01 -21.14
CA GLU A 152 0.13 -2.02 -22.16
C GLU A 152 -0.74 -0.88 -21.60
N THR A 153 -1.35 -1.08 -20.42
CA THR A 153 -2.15 -0.10 -19.69
C THR A 153 -1.58 0.18 -18.30
N PRO A 154 -0.37 0.77 -18.17
CA PRO A 154 0.22 1.06 -16.88
C PRO A 154 -0.60 2.12 -16.12
N LEU A 155 -0.56 2.07 -14.79
CA LEU A 155 -1.25 3.03 -13.92
C LEU A 155 -0.89 4.50 -14.23
N SER A 156 0.29 4.75 -14.75
CA SER A 156 0.74 6.09 -15.15
C SER A 156 -0.08 6.71 -16.28
N LEU A 157 -0.80 5.91 -17.07
CA LEU A 157 -1.66 6.38 -18.16
C LEU A 157 -3.08 6.73 -17.70
N VAL A 158 -3.47 6.44 -16.46
CA VAL A 158 -4.81 6.74 -15.94
C VAL A 158 -5.19 8.22 -16.07
N PRO A 159 -4.33 9.20 -15.72
CA PRO A 159 -4.67 10.62 -15.90
C PRO A 159 -4.99 10.98 -17.35
N GLU A 160 -4.20 10.46 -18.30
CA GLU A 160 -4.41 10.69 -19.72
C GLU A 160 -5.66 9.98 -20.25
N ALA A 161 -5.94 8.76 -19.80
CA ALA A 161 -7.14 8.02 -20.17
C ALA A 161 -8.42 8.72 -19.69
N LEU A 162 -8.39 9.34 -18.51
CA LEU A 162 -9.46 10.21 -18.03
C LEU A 162 -9.59 11.46 -18.92
N ARG A 163 -8.50 12.20 -19.14
CA ARG A 163 -8.50 13.44 -19.91
C ARG A 163 -9.04 13.24 -21.34
N THR A 164 -8.70 12.11 -21.96
CA THR A 164 -9.15 11.79 -23.34
C THR A 164 -10.50 11.08 -23.41
N GLY A 165 -11.13 10.80 -22.27
CA GLY A 165 -12.42 10.13 -22.23
C GLY A 165 -12.38 8.65 -22.59
N LYS A 166 -11.23 7.99 -22.52
CA LYS A 166 -11.13 6.54 -22.65
C LYS A 166 -11.74 5.80 -21.45
N ILE A 167 -11.69 6.43 -20.29
CA ILE A 167 -12.36 6.01 -19.06
C ILE A 167 -13.12 7.20 -18.47
N ASP A 168 -14.10 6.93 -17.61
CA ASP A 168 -14.99 7.92 -17.03
C ASP A 168 -14.64 8.21 -15.57
N ALA A 169 -14.08 7.22 -14.86
CA ALA A 169 -13.60 7.33 -13.48
C ALA A 169 -12.41 6.39 -13.24
N ALA A 170 -11.69 6.61 -12.14
CA ALA A 170 -10.63 5.74 -11.66
C ALA A 170 -10.66 5.63 -10.13
N ALA A 171 -10.57 4.40 -9.61
CA ALA A 171 -10.50 4.06 -8.19
C ALA A 171 -9.13 3.47 -7.89
N LEU A 172 -8.23 4.28 -7.31
CA LEU A 172 -6.83 3.96 -7.10
C LEU A 172 -6.29 4.64 -5.84
N TRP A 173 -5.04 4.32 -5.52
CA TRP A 173 -4.23 4.93 -4.47
C TRP A 173 -3.34 6.06 -5.00
N GLU A 174 -2.83 6.88 -4.09
CA GLU A 174 -1.91 7.96 -4.45
C GLU A 174 -0.59 7.42 -5.06
N PRO A 175 0.02 8.13 -6.00
CA PRO A 175 -0.31 9.50 -6.46
C PRO A 175 -1.30 9.58 -7.63
N GLN A 176 -1.89 8.46 -8.08
CA GLN A 176 -2.69 8.45 -9.31
C GLN A 176 -3.95 9.33 -9.21
N PRO A 177 -4.75 9.33 -8.12
CA PRO A 177 -5.87 10.25 -7.98
C PRO A 177 -5.45 11.72 -8.00
N GLN A 178 -4.32 12.08 -7.38
CA GLN A 178 -3.82 13.45 -7.42
C GLN A 178 -3.44 13.88 -8.85
N ARG A 179 -2.74 13.02 -9.58
CA ARG A 179 -2.38 13.27 -10.99
C ARG A 179 -3.62 13.36 -11.88
N ALA A 180 -4.60 12.48 -11.67
CA ALA A 180 -5.88 12.50 -12.38
C ALA A 180 -6.65 13.80 -12.12
N LYS A 181 -6.73 14.25 -10.88
CA LYS A 181 -7.34 15.53 -10.49
C LYS A 181 -6.68 16.71 -11.22
N VAL A 182 -5.35 16.76 -11.22
CA VAL A 182 -4.60 17.81 -11.90
C VAL A 182 -4.86 17.76 -13.41
N ALA A 183 -4.85 16.58 -14.02
CA ALA A 183 -5.08 16.43 -15.47
C ALA A 183 -6.49 16.82 -15.92
N LEU A 184 -7.49 16.64 -15.06
CA LEU A 184 -8.89 17.00 -15.35
C LEU A 184 -9.24 18.46 -14.98
N GLY A 185 -8.50 19.08 -14.06
CA GLY A 185 -8.77 20.44 -13.60
C GLY A 185 -10.22 20.60 -13.10
N ALA A 186 -10.97 21.54 -13.67
CA ALA A 186 -12.37 21.82 -13.29
C ALA A 186 -13.35 20.68 -13.64
N ASP A 187 -12.98 19.77 -14.55
CA ASP A 187 -13.77 18.58 -14.89
C ASP A 187 -13.69 17.47 -13.84
N ALA A 188 -12.76 17.57 -12.89
CA ALA A 188 -12.59 16.56 -11.85
C ALA A 188 -13.73 16.61 -10.82
N ILE A 189 -14.25 15.44 -10.47
CA ILE A 189 -15.03 15.20 -9.25
C ILE A 189 -14.44 14.05 -8.48
N GLU A 190 -14.46 14.15 -7.15
CA GLU A 190 -13.82 13.17 -6.26
C GLU A 190 -14.84 12.56 -5.31
N PHE A 191 -14.73 11.24 -5.08
CA PHE A 191 -15.50 10.54 -4.05
C PHE A 191 -14.53 9.79 -3.14
N SER A 192 -14.67 10.00 -1.85
CA SER A 192 -13.87 9.35 -0.81
C SER A 192 -14.67 9.35 0.49
N ASP A 193 -14.66 8.24 1.18
CA ASP A 193 -15.22 8.12 2.52
C ASP A 193 -14.25 7.32 3.40
N PRO A 194 -13.53 7.97 4.33
CA PRO A 194 -12.59 7.31 5.22
C PRO A 194 -13.24 6.26 6.13
N ALA A 195 -14.54 6.38 6.42
CA ALA A 195 -15.26 5.40 7.21
C ALA A 195 -15.58 4.13 6.41
N VAL A 196 -15.71 4.25 5.08
CA VAL A 196 -15.91 3.11 4.17
C VAL A 196 -14.59 2.38 3.96
N TYR A 197 -13.53 3.12 3.63
CA TYR A 197 -12.22 2.53 3.42
C TYR A 197 -11.07 3.52 3.69
N THR A 198 -10.15 3.08 4.52
CA THR A 198 -8.84 3.69 4.72
C THR A 198 -7.81 2.57 4.67
N GLU A 199 -6.88 2.64 3.71
CA GLU A 199 -5.79 1.69 3.63
C GLU A 199 -4.95 1.68 4.89
N LYS A 200 -4.54 0.49 5.31
CA LYS A 200 -3.50 0.27 6.30
C LYS A 200 -2.27 -0.28 5.58
N PHE A 201 -1.31 0.60 5.27
CA PHE A 201 -0.05 0.17 4.68
C PHE A 201 0.88 -0.34 5.77
N ASN A 202 1.25 -1.62 5.73
CA ASN A 202 1.88 -2.29 6.84
C ASN A 202 3.31 -2.73 6.54
N LEU A 203 4.13 -2.78 7.60
CA LEU A 203 5.39 -3.51 7.63
C LEU A 203 5.13 -4.93 8.12
N CYS A 204 5.60 -5.88 7.34
CA CYS A 204 5.45 -7.30 7.60
C CYS A 204 6.82 -7.98 7.69
N THR A 205 6.84 -9.11 8.39
CA THR A 205 7.95 -10.06 8.47
C THR A 205 7.40 -11.48 8.60
N THR A 206 8.27 -12.49 8.77
CA THR A 206 7.84 -13.85 9.08
C THR A 206 8.01 -14.16 10.56
N GLN A 207 7.28 -15.16 11.06
CA GLN A 207 7.50 -15.66 12.42
C GLN A 207 8.94 -16.17 12.59
N ALA A 208 9.46 -16.86 11.59
CA ALA A 208 10.84 -17.36 11.60
C ALA A 208 11.87 -16.23 11.78
N ASN A 209 11.67 -15.08 11.14
CA ASN A 209 12.53 -13.92 11.35
C ASN A 209 12.44 -13.36 12.77
N LEU A 210 11.25 -13.39 13.38
CA LEU A 210 11.05 -12.96 14.76
C LEU A 210 11.60 -13.95 15.79
N ASP A 211 11.67 -15.23 15.47
CA ASP A 211 12.24 -16.27 16.33
C ASP A 211 13.78 -16.24 16.32
N ASN A 212 14.39 -15.60 15.30
CA ASN A 212 15.83 -15.35 15.28
C ASN A 212 16.18 -14.16 16.19
N PRO A 213 16.87 -14.35 17.33
CA PRO A 213 17.06 -13.28 18.31
C PRO A 213 17.92 -12.12 17.80
N VAL A 214 18.84 -12.39 16.87
CA VAL A 214 19.71 -11.36 16.28
C VAL A 214 18.89 -10.50 15.30
N LEU A 215 18.12 -11.14 14.44
CA LEU A 215 17.29 -10.44 13.47
C LEU A 215 16.14 -9.68 14.15
N ARG A 216 15.49 -10.29 15.16
CA ARG A 216 14.46 -9.64 15.97
C ARG A 216 14.96 -8.31 16.57
N LYS A 217 16.16 -8.30 17.17
CA LYS A 217 16.74 -7.06 17.72
C LYS A 217 16.91 -5.97 16.67
N ARG A 218 17.29 -6.35 15.43
CA ARG A 218 17.42 -5.41 14.32
C ARG A 218 16.05 -4.89 13.87
N ILE A 219 15.05 -5.77 13.78
CA ILE A 219 13.67 -5.41 13.42
C ILE A 219 13.08 -4.45 14.45
N VAL A 220 13.23 -4.72 15.76
CA VAL A 220 12.76 -3.84 16.83
C VAL A 220 13.44 -2.47 16.74
N ALA A 221 14.76 -2.42 16.54
CA ALA A 221 15.49 -1.16 16.38
C ALA A 221 15.03 -0.38 15.13
N PHE A 222 14.69 -1.06 14.04
CA PHE A 222 14.15 -0.43 12.83
C PHE A 222 12.73 0.10 13.06
N VAL A 223 11.87 -0.65 13.75
CA VAL A 223 10.52 -0.18 14.11
C VAL A 223 10.58 1.05 15.02
N ARG A 224 11.55 1.13 15.92
CA ARG A 224 11.79 2.36 16.70
C ARG A 224 12.16 3.54 15.79
N ALA A 225 13.03 3.32 14.81
CA ALA A 225 13.39 4.35 13.84
C ALA A 225 12.16 4.77 13.01
N LEU A 226 11.23 3.85 12.70
CA LEU A 226 9.95 4.16 12.05
C LEU A 226 9.03 5.03 12.91
N ILE A 227 8.96 4.78 14.22
CA ILE A 227 8.17 5.60 15.15
C ILE A 227 8.73 7.04 15.16
N THR A 228 10.05 7.18 15.21
CA THR A 228 10.72 8.49 15.14
C THR A 228 10.48 9.16 13.77
N ALA A 229 10.57 8.40 12.68
CA ALA A 229 10.30 8.89 11.33
C ALA A 229 8.84 9.37 11.19
N ALA A 230 7.88 8.60 11.68
CA ALA A 230 6.48 8.98 11.68
C ALA A 230 6.22 10.31 12.40
N GLN A 231 6.87 10.52 13.56
CA GLN A 231 6.79 11.79 14.29
C GLN A 231 7.43 12.92 13.49
N ARG A 232 8.63 12.72 12.94
CA ARG A 232 9.32 13.75 12.14
C ARG A 232 8.50 14.17 10.91
N LEU A 233 7.81 13.24 10.23
CA LEU A 233 6.97 13.55 9.07
C LEU A 233 5.69 14.32 9.44
N LYS A 234 5.23 14.23 10.70
CA LYS A 234 4.16 15.09 11.23
C LYS A 234 4.65 16.51 11.51
N ASP A 235 5.86 16.63 12.05
CA ASP A 235 6.46 17.91 12.45
C ASP A 235 7.04 18.67 11.24
N ASP A 236 7.67 17.96 10.31
CA ASP A 236 8.23 18.48 9.05
C ASP A 236 7.82 17.62 7.85
N PRO A 237 6.61 17.82 7.29
CA PRO A 237 6.16 17.11 6.11
C PRO A 237 7.06 17.30 4.88
N GLN A 238 7.72 18.44 4.75
CA GLN A 238 8.53 18.78 3.57
C GLN A 238 9.76 17.87 3.43
N SER A 239 10.30 17.35 4.53
CA SER A 239 11.39 16.38 4.50
C SER A 239 10.94 15.09 3.79
N GLY A 240 9.70 14.65 4.03
CA GLY A 240 9.08 13.50 3.36
C GLY A 240 8.80 13.78 1.88
N TRP A 241 8.31 14.97 1.55
CA TRP A 241 8.00 15.31 0.15
C TRP A 241 9.22 15.20 -0.75
N ARG A 242 10.34 15.83 -0.36
CA ARG A 242 11.59 15.77 -1.12
C ARG A 242 12.11 14.35 -1.28
N LEU A 243 12.06 13.57 -0.21
CA LEU A 243 12.53 12.19 -0.23
C LEU A 243 11.72 11.32 -1.18
N ILE A 244 10.37 11.41 -1.14
CA ILE A 244 9.49 10.66 -2.03
C ILE A 244 9.60 11.15 -3.46
N ALA A 245 9.57 12.47 -3.70
CA ALA A 245 9.70 13.04 -5.04
C ALA A 245 10.96 12.53 -5.74
N GLN A 246 12.08 12.50 -5.02
CA GLN A 246 13.36 11.98 -5.54
C GLN A 246 13.32 10.47 -5.78
N THR A 247 12.79 9.69 -4.83
CA THR A 247 12.80 8.22 -4.89
C THR A 247 11.83 7.68 -5.94
N ALA A 248 10.60 8.20 -5.94
CA ALA A 248 9.53 7.78 -6.85
C ALA A 248 9.55 8.51 -8.21
N LYS A 249 10.49 9.46 -8.41
CA LYS A 249 10.61 10.30 -9.60
C LYS A 249 9.30 11.04 -9.92
N LEU A 250 8.70 11.61 -8.89
CA LEU A 250 7.47 12.41 -8.98
C LEU A 250 7.81 13.89 -8.87
N ASP A 251 6.96 14.74 -9.45
CA ASP A 251 7.03 16.17 -9.19
C ASP A 251 6.60 16.48 -7.76
N ILE A 252 7.18 17.54 -7.18
CA ILE A 252 6.96 17.90 -5.79
C ILE A 252 5.51 18.34 -5.53
N ASP A 253 4.85 18.94 -6.52
CA ASP A 253 3.48 19.42 -6.40
C ASP A 253 2.48 18.25 -6.34
N THR A 254 2.74 17.18 -7.10
CA THR A 254 1.98 15.93 -6.98
C THR A 254 2.12 15.34 -5.57
N VAL A 255 3.34 15.27 -5.03
CA VAL A 255 3.58 14.72 -3.70
C VAL A 255 2.93 15.59 -2.63
N SER A 256 3.17 16.90 -2.65
CA SER A 256 2.62 17.83 -1.65
C SER A 256 1.08 17.90 -1.70
N GLY A 257 0.50 17.82 -2.88
CA GLY A 257 -0.95 17.82 -3.08
C GLY A 257 -1.65 16.55 -2.58
N ALA A 258 -0.97 15.41 -2.60
CA ALA A 258 -1.48 14.15 -2.05
C ALA A 258 -1.25 14.02 -0.54
N TRP A 259 -0.19 14.64 -0.02
CA TRP A 259 0.32 14.44 1.34
C TRP A 259 -0.69 14.65 2.47
N PRO A 260 -1.57 15.66 2.47
CA PRO A 260 -2.53 15.89 3.56
C PRO A 260 -3.49 14.73 3.83
N ARG A 261 -3.57 13.76 2.93
CA ARG A 261 -4.40 12.56 3.08
C ARG A 261 -3.75 11.47 3.92
N PHE A 262 -2.41 11.51 4.03
CA PHE A 262 -1.65 10.50 4.75
C PHE A 262 -1.63 10.77 6.25
N LYS A 263 -1.78 9.67 7.00
CA LYS A 263 -1.48 9.63 8.42
C LYS A 263 -0.35 8.64 8.67
N TYR A 264 0.54 9.00 9.54
CA TYR A 264 1.65 8.15 9.97
C TYR A 264 1.43 7.84 11.46
N PRO A 265 0.74 6.72 11.80
CA PRO A 265 0.26 6.48 13.18
C PRO A 265 1.40 6.27 14.17
N GLY A 266 2.55 5.74 13.73
CA GLY A 266 3.67 5.43 14.60
C GLY A 266 3.44 4.20 15.48
N THR A 267 2.47 3.36 15.12
CA THR A 267 2.10 2.15 15.85
C THR A 267 1.50 1.10 14.90
N LEU A 268 1.15 -0.06 15.42
CA LEU A 268 0.32 -1.02 14.70
C LEU A 268 -1.16 -0.61 14.87
N ALA A 269 -1.91 -0.54 13.77
CA ALA A 269 -3.31 -0.10 13.79
C ALA A 269 -4.16 -1.03 14.69
N PRO A 270 -4.88 -0.48 15.67
CA PRO A 270 -5.64 -1.29 16.64
C PRO A 270 -6.86 -1.97 16.01
N ASP A 271 -7.36 -1.44 14.90
CA ASP A 271 -8.52 -1.94 14.15
C ASP A 271 -8.14 -2.93 13.04
N LEU A 272 -6.86 -3.34 12.95
CA LEU A 272 -6.35 -4.15 11.84
C LEU A 272 -7.07 -5.49 11.69
N LEU A 273 -7.44 -6.13 12.79
CA LEU A 273 -8.20 -7.38 12.75
C LEU A 273 -9.62 -7.19 12.20
N ASP A 274 -10.27 -6.07 12.50
CA ASP A 274 -11.58 -5.75 11.95
C ASP A 274 -11.50 -5.43 10.44
N VAL A 275 -10.39 -4.82 10.01
CA VAL A 275 -10.09 -4.63 8.59
C VAL A 275 -9.92 -5.98 7.89
N PHE A 276 -9.20 -6.93 8.48
CA PHE A 276 -9.03 -8.28 7.94
C PHE A 276 -10.37 -9.02 7.80
N ASP A 277 -11.21 -8.98 8.83
CA ASP A 277 -12.53 -9.61 8.80
C ASP A 277 -13.42 -9.08 7.67
N ARG A 278 -13.35 -7.79 7.39
CA ARG A 278 -14.11 -7.18 6.29
C ARG A 278 -13.57 -7.57 4.90
N GLN A 279 -12.25 -7.73 4.78
CA GLN A 279 -11.60 -8.02 3.50
C GLN A 279 -11.55 -9.51 3.17
N GLU A 280 -11.45 -10.37 4.17
CA GLU A 280 -11.23 -11.81 3.98
C GLU A 280 -12.30 -12.49 3.09
N PRO A 281 -13.61 -12.23 3.24
CA PRO A 281 -14.62 -12.82 2.34
C PRO A 281 -14.42 -12.42 0.88
N TRP A 282 -14.03 -11.17 0.63
CA TRP A 282 -13.77 -10.67 -0.72
C TRP A 282 -12.51 -11.33 -1.31
N ILE A 283 -11.43 -11.40 -0.53
CA ILE A 283 -10.17 -12.06 -0.93
C ILE A 283 -10.39 -13.54 -1.19
N ALA A 284 -11.11 -14.24 -0.30
CA ALA A 284 -11.41 -15.66 -0.42
C ALA A 284 -12.19 -15.97 -1.69
N LYS A 285 -13.17 -15.12 -2.04
CA LYS A 285 -13.93 -15.23 -3.30
C LYS A 285 -13.01 -15.13 -4.53
N ILE A 286 -12.09 -14.16 -4.57
CA ILE A 286 -11.14 -13.99 -5.67
C ILE A 286 -10.22 -15.22 -5.80
N GLN A 287 -9.78 -15.76 -4.66
CA GLN A 287 -8.87 -16.91 -4.62
C GLN A 287 -9.58 -18.27 -4.74
N GLY A 288 -10.91 -18.29 -4.91
CA GLY A 288 -11.69 -19.53 -5.07
C GLY A 288 -11.65 -20.45 -3.84
N ARG A 289 -11.56 -19.89 -2.62
CA ARG A 289 -11.46 -20.63 -1.36
C ARG A 289 -12.51 -20.19 -0.33
N ALA A 290 -12.64 -20.96 0.75
CA ALA A 290 -13.42 -20.52 1.91
C ALA A 290 -12.69 -19.40 2.68
N PRO A 291 -13.44 -18.44 3.27
CA PRO A 291 -12.88 -17.43 4.16
C PRO A 291 -12.26 -18.07 5.42
N ARG A 292 -11.15 -17.51 5.87
CA ARG A 292 -10.53 -17.87 7.15
C ARG A 292 -11.33 -17.31 8.32
N THR A 293 -11.25 -17.96 9.47
CA THR A 293 -11.87 -17.48 10.70
C THR A 293 -11.11 -16.29 11.28
N ARG A 294 -11.80 -15.43 12.04
CA ARG A 294 -11.19 -14.32 12.78
C ARG A 294 -10.02 -14.78 13.66
N GLU A 295 -10.14 -15.94 14.30
CA GLU A 295 -9.05 -16.50 15.09
C GLU A 295 -7.80 -16.80 14.25
N THR A 296 -7.98 -17.32 13.04
CA THR A 296 -6.87 -17.56 12.10
C THR A 296 -6.23 -16.25 11.66
N LEU A 297 -7.04 -15.24 11.39
CA LEU A 297 -6.58 -13.91 10.97
C LEU A 297 -5.83 -13.20 12.11
N ALA A 298 -6.29 -13.34 13.35
CA ALA A 298 -5.63 -12.77 14.53
C ALA A 298 -4.19 -13.24 14.70
N LYS A 299 -3.87 -14.47 14.28
CA LYS A 299 -2.51 -15.04 14.35
C LYS A 299 -1.51 -14.32 13.41
N LEU A 300 -2.01 -13.59 12.41
CA LEU A 300 -1.17 -12.79 11.52
C LEU A 300 -0.67 -11.49 12.17
N ILE A 301 -1.30 -11.05 13.26
CA ILE A 301 -0.97 -9.78 13.93
C ILE A 301 0.02 -10.07 15.07
N ASN A 302 1.14 -9.33 15.09
CA ASN A 302 2.14 -9.44 16.15
C ASN A 302 2.56 -8.05 16.64
N ASP A 303 1.95 -7.59 17.72
CA ASP A 303 2.20 -6.28 18.35
C ASP A 303 3.43 -6.28 19.28
N SER A 304 4.04 -7.44 19.54
CA SER A 304 5.17 -7.54 20.47
C SER A 304 6.36 -6.70 20.03
N VAL A 305 6.56 -6.56 18.71
CA VAL A 305 7.65 -5.76 18.14
C VAL A 305 7.46 -4.26 18.44
N VAL A 306 6.24 -3.75 18.25
CA VAL A 306 5.92 -2.34 18.58
C VAL A 306 6.04 -2.09 20.08
N ARG A 307 5.51 -2.99 20.90
CA ARG A 307 5.61 -2.87 22.38
C ARG A 307 7.06 -2.86 22.83
N GLU A 308 7.90 -3.73 22.31
CA GLU A 308 9.32 -3.78 22.60
C GLU A 308 10.04 -2.50 22.11
N ALA A 309 9.69 -1.99 20.92
CA ALA A 309 10.25 -0.76 20.39
C ALA A 309 9.90 0.49 21.21
N LEU A 310 8.72 0.53 21.82
CA LEU A 310 8.26 1.62 22.68
C LEU A 310 8.80 1.54 24.10
N ALA A 311 9.16 0.36 24.61
CA ALA A 311 9.68 0.14 25.97
C ALA A 311 11.16 0.50 26.14
N LEU A 312 11.87 0.68 25.05
CA LEU A 312 13.29 1.02 25.02
C LEU A 312 13.50 2.51 24.77
#